data_cb12b7f95f7df88ee24c12b6229474d7
#
_entry.id   cb12b7f95f7df88ee24c12b6229474d7
#
_cell.length_a   1.000
_cell.length_b   1.000
_cell.length_c   1.000
_cell.angle_alpha   90.00
_cell.angle_beta   90.00
_cell.angle_gamma   90.00
#
_symmetry.space_group_name_H-M   'P 1'
#
loop_
_entity.id
_entity.type
_entity.pdbx_description
1 polymer ?
#
loop_
_entity_poly.entity_id
_entity_poly.type
_entity_poly.pdbx_seq_one_letter_code
_entity_poly.pdbx_strand_id
1 'polypeptide(L)'
;MKICVLFCAGEFDRLVRPIGKEDYVIAADGGVRHAELLDIVPDAVLGDFDSLGYIPEGANVFPVEKDDTDSMLAVRLGLEKGCRFFLIYGGLDGPRLDHTVANFQTLDFLARRGGFGILVGKSTMAAVIRNGSIRFPRGLEGTVSVFCNGEDAKGVDLEGLYYPLSQGVLSAGFPLGVSNHFTGEAARISVREGSLLVLWDRSCGLPEQVICGTEEMM
;
A
#
# COMPACT_ATOMS: atom_id res chain seq x y z
N MET A 1 -12.89 -7.04 -10.27
CA MET A 1 -12.03 -7.45 -9.11
C MET A 1 -12.51 -6.68 -7.89
N LYS A 2 -12.70 -7.35 -6.76
CA LYS A 2 -13.11 -6.74 -5.50
C LYS A 2 -11.89 -6.10 -4.83
N ILE A 3 -11.92 -4.78 -4.66
CA ILE A 3 -10.86 -4.01 -4.01
C ILE A 3 -11.27 -3.75 -2.56
N CYS A 4 -10.33 -3.88 -1.63
CA CYS A 4 -10.52 -3.39 -0.27
C CYS A 4 -10.05 -1.93 -0.20
N VAL A 5 -10.95 -1.04 0.18
CA VAL A 5 -10.63 0.36 0.49
C VAL A 5 -10.56 0.48 2.01
N LEU A 6 -9.36 0.73 2.51
CA LEU A 6 -9.10 0.83 3.95
C LEU A 6 -8.79 2.28 4.33
N PHE A 7 -9.53 2.83 5.27
CA PHE A 7 -9.24 4.10 5.92
C PHE A 7 -8.60 3.86 7.29
N CYS A 8 -7.38 4.36 7.47
CA CYS A 8 -6.65 4.40 8.73
C CYS A 8 -6.70 5.80 9.34
N ALA A 9 -6.27 5.95 10.60
CA ALA A 9 -6.41 7.18 11.38
C ALA A 9 -5.51 8.35 10.96
N GLY A 10 -4.47 8.13 10.13
CA GLY A 10 -3.54 9.17 9.69
C GLY A 10 -4.15 10.16 8.70
N GLU A 11 -3.33 11.01 8.12
CA GLU A 11 -3.80 12.08 7.25
C GLU A 11 -4.37 11.55 5.93
N PHE A 12 -5.47 12.15 5.50
CA PHE A 12 -6.18 11.85 4.26
C PHE A 12 -6.40 13.14 3.48
N ASP A 13 -6.26 13.08 2.15
CA ASP A 13 -6.54 14.20 1.25
C ASP A 13 -7.73 13.86 0.34
N ARG A 14 -7.57 12.91 -0.56
CA ARG A 14 -8.60 12.53 -1.52
C ARG A 14 -8.42 11.08 -1.99
N LEU A 15 -9.45 10.53 -2.58
CA LEU A 15 -9.38 9.23 -3.24
C LEU A 15 -8.59 9.33 -4.56
N VAL A 16 -7.85 8.27 -4.90
CA VAL A 16 -7.14 8.14 -6.20
C VAL A 16 -8.04 7.57 -7.29
N ARG A 17 -9.18 7.00 -6.89
CA ARG A 17 -10.27 6.53 -7.76
C ARG A 17 -11.59 6.54 -6.99
N PRO A 18 -12.73 6.65 -7.68
CA PRO A 18 -14.04 6.46 -7.04
C PRO A 18 -14.15 5.06 -6.43
N ILE A 19 -14.88 4.94 -5.32
CA ILE A 19 -15.25 3.64 -4.72
C ILE A 19 -16.35 3.01 -5.55
N GLY A 20 -16.13 1.79 -6.02
CA GLY A 20 -17.09 1.02 -6.80
C GLY A 20 -18.07 0.26 -5.91
N LYS A 21 -19.20 -0.17 -6.47
CA LYS A 21 -20.25 -0.92 -5.74
C LYS A 21 -19.78 -2.28 -5.21
N GLU A 22 -18.78 -2.88 -5.84
CA GLU A 22 -18.22 -4.18 -5.46
C GLU A 22 -17.03 -4.05 -4.50
N ASP A 23 -16.54 -2.83 -4.25
CA ASP A 23 -15.44 -2.61 -3.32
C ASP A 23 -15.90 -2.88 -1.89
N TYR A 24 -14.99 -3.35 -1.06
CA TYR A 24 -15.22 -3.58 0.35
C TYR A 24 -14.53 -2.50 1.17
N VAL A 25 -15.31 -1.70 1.87
CA VAL A 25 -14.81 -0.55 2.62
C VAL A 25 -14.63 -0.91 4.08
N ILE A 26 -13.43 -0.70 4.61
CA ILE A 26 -13.11 -0.88 6.03
C ILE A 26 -12.64 0.46 6.58
N ALA A 27 -13.13 0.84 7.75
CA ALA A 27 -12.59 1.94 8.53
C ALA A 27 -11.92 1.40 9.80
N ALA A 28 -10.63 1.73 9.97
CA ALA A 28 -9.85 1.31 11.13
C ALA A 28 -9.61 2.50 12.06
N ASP A 29 -10.04 2.39 13.30
CA ASP A 29 -9.94 3.41 14.36
C ASP A 29 -10.39 4.80 13.85
N GLY A 30 -9.57 5.84 13.99
CA GLY A 30 -9.83 7.21 13.51
C GLY A 30 -10.12 7.33 12.01
N GLY A 31 -9.90 6.29 11.21
CA GLY A 31 -10.25 6.23 9.79
C GLY A 31 -11.75 6.36 9.51
N VAL A 32 -12.60 6.16 10.51
CA VAL A 32 -14.05 6.42 10.45
C VAL A 32 -14.34 7.86 10.02
N ARG A 33 -13.58 8.84 10.53
CA ARG A 33 -13.75 10.25 10.17
C ARG A 33 -13.56 10.52 8.67
N HIS A 34 -12.69 9.77 8.00
CA HIS A 34 -12.46 9.90 6.55
C HIS A 34 -13.65 9.36 5.75
N ALA A 35 -14.24 8.24 6.20
CA ALA A 35 -15.45 7.70 5.58
C ALA A 35 -16.63 8.67 5.77
N GLU A 36 -16.81 9.22 6.96
CA GLU A 36 -17.84 10.24 7.27
C GLU A 36 -17.71 11.49 6.40
N LEU A 37 -16.47 12.01 6.23
CA LEU A 37 -16.19 13.18 5.37
C LEU A 37 -16.55 12.94 3.89
N LEU A 38 -16.61 11.70 3.47
CA LEU A 38 -16.92 11.29 2.10
C LEU A 38 -18.37 10.82 1.93
N ASP A 39 -19.21 10.88 2.98
CA ASP A 39 -20.57 10.31 3.03
C ASP A 39 -20.57 8.80 2.67
N ILE A 40 -19.53 8.06 3.08
CA ILE A 40 -19.38 6.63 2.84
C ILE A 40 -19.73 5.86 4.10
N VAL A 41 -20.63 4.87 3.97
CA VAL A 41 -20.89 3.89 5.02
C VAL A 41 -19.93 2.71 4.84
N PRO A 42 -18.98 2.48 5.76
CA PRO A 42 -18.09 1.34 5.67
C PRO A 42 -18.84 0.00 5.83
N ASP A 43 -18.39 -1.04 5.13
CA ASP A 43 -18.87 -2.42 5.30
C ASP A 43 -18.42 -3.02 6.64
N ALA A 44 -17.30 -2.52 7.18
CA ALA A 44 -16.79 -2.90 8.50
C ALA A 44 -16.07 -1.74 9.17
N VAL A 45 -16.23 -1.66 10.48
CA VAL A 45 -15.52 -0.70 11.34
C VAL A 45 -14.85 -1.49 12.46
N LEU A 46 -13.58 -1.23 12.72
CA LEU A 46 -12.80 -1.94 13.73
C LEU A 46 -11.74 -1.03 14.39
N GLY A 47 -11.40 -1.31 15.61
CA GLY A 47 -10.41 -0.57 16.39
C GLY A 47 -10.71 -0.61 17.88
N ASP A 48 -9.93 0.13 18.67
CA ASP A 48 -10.19 0.38 20.09
C ASP A 48 -10.93 1.70 20.32
N PHE A 49 -10.91 2.59 19.31
CA PHE A 49 -11.61 3.89 19.26
C PHE A 49 -11.23 4.88 20.37
N ASP A 50 -10.06 4.69 20.96
CA ASP A 50 -9.55 5.60 22.01
C ASP A 50 -9.37 7.03 21.48
N SER A 51 -8.99 7.16 20.20
CA SER A 51 -8.77 8.43 19.52
C SER A 51 -10.07 9.12 19.07
N LEU A 52 -11.19 8.40 18.96
CA LEU A 52 -12.48 8.95 18.51
C LEU A 52 -13.29 9.58 19.63
N GLY A 53 -13.20 9.04 20.85
CA GLY A 53 -14.02 9.44 21.99
C GLY A 53 -15.46 8.89 21.96
N TYR A 54 -15.81 8.08 20.96
CA TYR A 54 -17.06 7.34 20.87
C TYR A 54 -16.84 6.02 20.10
N ILE A 55 -17.73 5.05 20.31
CA ILE A 55 -17.72 3.78 19.57
C ILE A 55 -18.78 3.86 18.48
N PRO A 56 -18.42 3.74 17.18
CA PRO A 56 -19.40 3.72 16.10
C PRO A 56 -20.37 2.55 16.21
N GLU A 57 -21.62 2.73 15.77
CA GLU A 57 -22.64 1.69 15.78
C GLU A 57 -22.20 0.51 14.88
N GLY A 58 -22.32 -0.72 15.39
CA GLY A 58 -21.90 -1.93 14.65
C GLY A 58 -20.41 -2.16 14.56
N ALA A 59 -19.59 -1.36 15.26
CA ALA A 59 -18.14 -1.52 15.25
C ALA A 59 -17.68 -2.81 15.94
N ASN A 60 -16.64 -3.43 15.39
CA ASN A 60 -15.90 -4.50 16.04
C ASN A 60 -14.84 -3.89 16.96
N VAL A 61 -15.12 -3.88 18.25
CA VAL A 61 -14.20 -3.32 19.26
C VAL A 61 -13.15 -4.34 19.62
N PHE A 62 -11.86 -3.92 19.53
CA PHE A 62 -10.73 -4.72 19.95
C PHE A 62 -10.08 -4.08 21.18
N PRO A 63 -9.44 -4.86 22.08
CA PRO A 63 -8.68 -4.31 23.20
C PRO A 63 -7.53 -3.42 22.71
N VAL A 64 -7.17 -2.40 23.49
CA VAL A 64 -5.96 -1.56 23.23
C VAL A 64 -4.71 -2.43 23.27
N GLU A 65 -4.62 -3.32 24.28
CA GLU A 65 -3.53 -4.29 24.40
C GLU A 65 -3.79 -5.49 23.47
N LYS A 66 -3.16 -5.49 22.31
CA LYS A 66 -3.23 -6.54 21.29
C LYS A 66 -1.91 -6.61 20.51
N ASP A 67 -1.64 -7.77 19.92
CA ASP A 67 -0.41 -8.00 19.14
C ASP A 67 -0.43 -7.37 17.74
N ASP A 68 -1.62 -7.07 17.20
CA ASP A 68 -1.81 -6.53 15.85
C ASP A 68 -2.19 -5.03 15.92
N THR A 69 -1.71 -4.24 14.96
CA THR A 69 -2.22 -2.88 14.73
C THR A 69 -3.62 -2.92 14.10
N ASP A 70 -4.41 -1.84 14.22
CA ASP A 70 -5.74 -1.79 13.61
C ASP A 70 -5.70 -1.91 12.09
N SER A 71 -4.67 -1.35 11.44
CA SER A 71 -4.45 -1.52 10.01
C SER A 71 -4.16 -2.98 9.62
N MET A 72 -3.40 -3.72 10.45
CA MET A 72 -3.14 -5.14 10.23
C MET A 72 -4.41 -5.98 10.40
N LEU A 73 -5.22 -5.72 11.43
CA LEU A 73 -6.50 -6.39 11.64
C LEU A 73 -7.45 -6.13 10.46
N ALA A 74 -7.52 -4.89 9.97
CA ALA A 74 -8.33 -4.52 8.82
C ALA A 74 -7.90 -5.26 7.56
N VAL A 75 -6.59 -5.38 7.32
CA VAL A 75 -6.04 -6.12 6.19
C VAL A 75 -6.38 -7.61 6.28
N ARG A 76 -6.27 -8.22 7.48
CA ARG A 76 -6.69 -9.62 7.70
C ARG A 76 -8.16 -9.81 7.37
N LEU A 77 -9.03 -8.93 7.87
CA LEU A 77 -10.46 -8.97 7.58
C LEU A 77 -10.73 -8.85 6.07
N GLY A 78 -10.08 -7.91 5.38
CA GLY A 78 -10.21 -7.76 3.93
C GLY A 78 -9.82 -9.03 3.16
N LEU A 79 -8.73 -9.70 3.57
CA LEU A 79 -8.31 -10.99 3.00
C LEU A 79 -9.36 -12.09 3.24
N GLU A 80 -9.95 -12.17 4.44
CA GLU A 80 -11.04 -13.11 4.78
C GLU A 80 -12.30 -12.85 3.95
N LYS A 81 -12.57 -11.58 3.59
CA LYS A 81 -13.66 -11.18 2.68
C LYS A 81 -13.34 -11.42 1.21
N GLY A 82 -12.19 -12.02 0.91
CA GLY A 82 -11.78 -12.40 -0.45
C GLY A 82 -11.12 -11.27 -1.25
N CYS A 83 -10.82 -10.12 -0.64
CA CYS A 83 -10.07 -9.07 -1.29
C CYS A 83 -8.60 -9.50 -1.47
N ARG A 84 -8.00 -9.11 -2.59
CA ARG A 84 -6.57 -9.31 -2.86
C ARG A 84 -5.85 -8.02 -3.22
N PHE A 85 -6.58 -6.99 -3.60
CA PHE A 85 -6.06 -5.66 -3.88
C PHE A 85 -6.59 -4.67 -2.82
N PHE A 86 -5.67 -3.86 -2.26
CA PHE A 86 -5.98 -2.93 -1.18
C PHE A 86 -5.53 -1.52 -1.53
N LEU A 87 -6.41 -0.54 -1.34
CA LEU A 87 -6.07 0.88 -1.31
C LEU A 87 -6.19 1.36 0.13
N ILE A 88 -5.06 1.74 0.72
CA ILE A 88 -4.95 2.06 2.15
C ILE A 88 -4.67 3.56 2.29
N TYR A 89 -5.64 4.28 2.78
CA TYR A 89 -5.59 5.72 3.03
C TYR A 89 -5.33 6.00 4.51
N GLY A 90 -4.63 7.12 4.81
CA GLY A 90 -4.31 7.48 6.19
C GLY A 90 -3.26 6.56 6.85
N GLY A 91 -2.54 5.77 6.05
CA GLY A 91 -1.51 4.84 6.54
C GLY A 91 -0.06 5.32 6.31
N LEU A 92 0.15 6.37 5.51
CA LEU A 92 1.50 6.83 5.12
C LEU A 92 1.87 8.17 5.77
N ASP A 93 0.98 9.14 5.70
CA ASP A 93 1.21 10.48 6.25
C ASP A 93 0.55 10.62 7.62
N GLY A 94 1.35 10.63 8.65
CA GLY A 94 0.85 10.77 10.02
C GLY A 94 1.98 11.23 10.95
N PRO A 95 1.65 11.72 12.14
CA PRO A 95 2.64 12.18 13.10
C PRO A 95 3.47 11.04 13.71
N ARG A 96 3.03 9.80 13.52
CA ARG A 96 3.63 8.59 14.07
C ARG A 96 4.40 7.79 13.01
N LEU A 97 5.71 8.04 12.93
CA LEU A 97 6.60 7.33 12.00
C LEU A 97 6.62 5.81 12.24
N ASP A 98 6.49 5.37 13.51
CA ASP A 98 6.40 3.95 13.87
C ASP A 98 5.21 3.26 13.21
N HIS A 99 4.05 3.92 13.12
CA HIS A 99 2.89 3.40 12.38
C HIS A 99 3.15 3.34 10.88
N THR A 100 3.86 4.31 10.31
CA THR A 100 4.25 4.26 8.89
C THR A 100 5.13 3.04 8.62
N VAL A 101 6.12 2.77 9.49
CA VAL A 101 6.98 1.58 9.39
C VAL A 101 6.16 0.30 9.52
N ALA A 102 5.24 0.21 10.49
CA ALA A 102 4.34 -0.92 10.67
C ALA A 102 3.44 -1.15 9.45
N ASN A 103 3.00 -0.06 8.77
CA ASN A 103 2.21 -0.17 7.55
C ASN A 103 3.03 -0.69 6.36
N PHE A 104 4.33 -0.41 6.26
CA PHE A 104 5.20 -1.09 5.29
C PHE A 104 5.31 -2.59 5.56
N GLN A 105 5.38 -3.00 6.84
CA GLN A 105 5.34 -4.41 7.20
C GLN A 105 3.98 -5.05 6.86
N THR A 106 2.89 -4.30 6.99
CA THR A 106 1.54 -4.73 6.58
C THR A 106 1.45 -4.95 5.06
N LEU A 107 2.11 -4.11 4.25
CA LEU A 107 2.23 -4.36 2.80
C LEU A 107 3.03 -5.63 2.48
N ASP A 108 4.13 -5.90 3.21
CA ASP A 108 4.90 -7.13 3.03
C ASP A 108 4.09 -8.38 3.45
N PHE A 109 3.32 -8.26 4.54
CA PHE A 109 2.38 -9.30 4.96
C PHE A 109 1.36 -9.64 3.86
N LEU A 110 0.81 -8.63 3.17
CA LEU A 110 -0.07 -8.81 2.02
C LEU A 110 0.65 -9.51 0.87
N ALA A 111 1.82 -9.01 0.48
CA ALA A 111 2.59 -9.55 -0.65
C ALA A 111 2.98 -11.02 -0.43
N ARG A 112 3.33 -11.41 0.82
CA ARG A 112 3.62 -12.80 1.21
C ARG A 112 2.40 -13.72 1.12
N ARG A 113 1.19 -13.18 1.05
CA ARG A 113 -0.09 -13.92 0.96
C ARG A 113 -0.75 -13.84 -0.41
N GLY A 114 0.01 -13.41 -1.42
CA GLY A 114 -0.50 -13.24 -2.78
C GLY A 114 -1.52 -12.10 -2.89
N GLY A 115 -1.46 -11.12 -1.99
CA GLY A 115 -2.21 -9.87 -2.07
C GLY A 115 -1.32 -8.72 -2.50
N PHE A 116 -1.91 -7.59 -2.80
CA PHE A 116 -1.21 -6.36 -3.13
C PHE A 116 -1.88 -5.16 -2.48
N GLY A 117 -1.11 -4.28 -1.88
CA GLY A 117 -1.60 -3.08 -1.24
C GLY A 117 -0.83 -1.85 -1.68
N ILE A 118 -1.55 -0.74 -1.81
CA ILE A 118 -0.98 0.59 -2.02
C ILE A 118 -1.35 1.47 -0.83
N LEU A 119 -0.35 1.93 -0.09
CA LEU A 119 -0.50 3.06 0.84
C LEU A 119 -0.60 4.34 0.02
N VAL A 120 -1.68 5.08 0.21
CA VAL A 120 -1.94 6.33 -0.50
C VAL A 120 -1.78 7.49 0.45
N GLY A 121 -0.68 8.23 0.28
CA GLY A 121 -0.40 9.45 1.03
C GLY A 121 -0.82 10.72 0.26
N LYS A 122 -0.49 11.89 0.80
CA LYS A 122 -0.79 13.20 0.19
C LYS A 122 0.02 13.44 -1.07
N SER A 123 1.31 13.15 -1.04
CA SER A 123 2.26 13.39 -2.13
C SER A 123 2.89 12.12 -2.67
N THR A 124 2.87 11.03 -1.91
CA THR A 124 3.58 9.79 -2.19
C THR A 124 2.62 8.60 -2.11
N MET A 125 2.85 7.61 -2.95
CA MET A 125 2.28 6.27 -2.82
C MET A 125 3.38 5.27 -2.52
N ALA A 126 3.04 4.18 -1.83
CA ALA A 126 3.98 3.11 -1.53
C ALA A 126 3.32 1.74 -1.68
N ALA A 127 4.06 0.78 -2.21
CA ALA A 127 3.63 -0.61 -2.33
C ALA A 127 4.81 -1.56 -2.10
N VAL A 128 4.50 -2.80 -1.71
CA VAL A 128 5.48 -3.89 -1.67
C VAL A 128 5.11 -4.92 -2.72
N ILE A 129 6.09 -5.26 -3.57
CA ILE A 129 6.03 -6.40 -4.49
C ILE A 129 6.97 -7.50 -4.02
N ARG A 130 6.56 -8.75 -4.19
CA ARG A 130 7.38 -9.92 -3.84
C ARG A 130 7.39 -10.92 -4.99
N ASN A 131 8.61 -11.31 -5.42
CA ASN A 131 8.82 -12.25 -6.54
C ASN A 131 7.91 -11.93 -7.72
N GLY A 132 7.88 -10.67 -8.14
CA GLY A 132 6.90 -10.17 -9.09
C GLY A 132 7.31 -8.85 -9.73
N SER A 133 6.33 -8.11 -10.23
CA SER A 133 6.59 -6.84 -10.91
C SER A 133 5.44 -5.84 -10.77
N ILE A 134 5.78 -4.57 -10.91
CA ILE A 134 4.86 -3.45 -11.06
C ILE A 134 5.20 -2.67 -12.33
N ARG A 135 4.19 -2.29 -13.12
CA ARG A 135 4.33 -1.53 -14.36
C ARG A 135 3.59 -0.22 -14.29
N PHE A 136 4.20 0.79 -14.87
CA PHE A 136 3.66 2.12 -14.99
C PHE A 136 3.52 2.51 -16.47
N PRO A 137 2.46 3.24 -16.84
CA PRO A 137 2.22 3.66 -18.22
C PRO A 137 3.28 4.66 -18.72
N ARG A 138 3.28 4.89 -20.03
CA ARG A 138 4.04 5.98 -20.65
C ARG A 138 3.53 7.35 -20.23
N GLY A 139 4.39 8.35 -20.36
CA GLY A 139 4.05 9.76 -20.12
C GLY A 139 4.20 10.19 -18.67
N LEU A 140 4.71 9.33 -17.78
CA LEU A 140 4.96 9.70 -16.40
C LEU A 140 6.29 10.44 -16.24
N GLU A 141 6.24 11.46 -15.39
CA GLU A 141 7.39 12.20 -14.88
C GLU A 141 7.30 12.20 -13.35
N GLY A 142 8.42 12.37 -12.66
CA GLY A 142 8.47 12.39 -11.19
C GLY A 142 9.38 11.33 -10.61
N THR A 143 9.43 11.29 -9.30
CA THR A 143 10.36 10.46 -8.54
C THR A 143 9.79 9.07 -8.30
N VAL A 144 10.65 8.07 -8.38
CA VAL A 144 10.38 6.72 -7.91
C VAL A 144 11.59 6.20 -7.14
N SER A 145 11.37 5.62 -5.98
CA SER A 145 12.43 5.02 -5.16
C SER A 145 12.13 3.54 -4.93
N VAL A 146 13.17 2.72 -4.98
CA VAL A 146 13.05 1.27 -4.86
C VAL A 146 14.03 0.78 -3.81
N PHE A 147 13.54 0.13 -2.78
CA PHE A 147 14.35 -0.45 -1.72
C PHE A 147 14.06 -1.95 -1.63
N CYS A 148 15.05 -2.75 -1.23
CA CYS A 148 14.74 -4.08 -0.76
C CYS A 148 13.95 -3.98 0.57
N ASN A 149 13.08 -4.94 0.82
CA ASN A 149 12.24 -4.95 2.02
C ASN A 149 12.53 -6.22 2.84
N GLY A 150 13.21 -6.02 3.96
CA GLY A 150 13.66 -7.09 4.85
C GLY A 150 15.01 -7.67 4.46
N GLU A 151 15.06 -8.59 3.51
CA GLU A 151 16.28 -9.24 3.03
C GLU A 151 16.77 -8.64 1.71
N ASP A 152 18.01 -8.96 1.30
CA ASP A 152 18.53 -8.58 -0.01
C ASP A 152 17.61 -9.09 -1.13
N ALA A 153 17.28 -8.22 -2.07
CA ALA A 153 16.48 -8.54 -3.24
C ALA A 153 17.38 -8.83 -4.43
N LYS A 154 17.17 -9.98 -5.11
CA LYS A 154 18.02 -10.45 -6.21
C LYS A 154 17.25 -10.57 -7.52
N GLY A 155 17.98 -10.37 -8.64
CA GLY A 155 17.37 -10.34 -9.97
C GLY A 155 16.40 -9.20 -10.10
N VAL A 156 16.86 -8.01 -9.66
CA VAL A 156 16.07 -6.78 -9.74
C VAL A 156 16.32 -6.14 -11.09
N ASP A 157 15.23 -5.86 -11.81
CA ASP A 157 15.26 -5.07 -13.04
C ASP A 157 14.49 -3.77 -12.83
N LEU A 158 15.11 -2.65 -13.23
CA LEU A 158 14.52 -1.32 -13.28
C LEU A 158 14.56 -0.85 -14.74
N GLU A 159 13.45 -0.99 -15.44
CA GLU A 159 13.32 -0.67 -16.88
C GLU A 159 12.52 0.63 -17.06
N GLY A 160 12.87 1.45 -18.05
CA GLY A 160 12.17 2.71 -18.36
C GLY A 160 12.37 3.81 -17.31
N LEU A 161 13.34 3.65 -16.43
CA LEU A 161 13.73 4.63 -15.43
C LEU A 161 15.08 5.28 -15.78
N TYR A 162 15.35 6.45 -15.22
CA TYR A 162 16.57 7.22 -15.50
C TYR A 162 17.84 6.46 -15.08
N TYR A 163 17.81 5.77 -13.93
CA TYR A 163 18.88 4.86 -13.50
C TYR A 163 18.40 3.41 -13.66
N PRO A 164 18.66 2.79 -14.85
CA PRO A 164 18.24 1.42 -15.08
C PRO A 164 19.12 0.44 -14.29
N LEU A 165 18.55 -0.71 -13.98
CA LEU A 165 19.24 -1.84 -13.36
C LEU A 165 18.82 -3.12 -14.08
N SER A 166 19.77 -4.02 -14.32
CA SER A 166 19.48 -5.32 -14.92
C SER A 166 20.07 -6.44 -14.09
N GLN A 167 19.20 -7.38 -13.68
CA GLN A 167 19.55 -8.55 -12.86
C GLN A 167 20.37 -8.20 -11.62
N GLY A 168 20.14 -7.00 -11.08
CA GLY A 168 20.89 -6.45 -9.96
C GLY A 168 20.51 -7.04 -8.61
N VAL A 169 21.23 -6.60 -7.59
CA VAL A 169 20.93 -6.89 -6.18
C VAL A 169 20.73 -5.56 -5.47
N LEU A 170 19.59 -5.42 -4.78
CA LEU A 170 19.38 -4.35 -3.81
C LEU A 170 19.62 -4.92 -2.41
N SER A 171 20.64 -4.39 -1.73
CA SER A 171 21.03 -4.85 -0.40
C SER A 171 20.31 -4.07 0.69
N ALA A 172 19.92 -4.77 1.75
CA ALA A 172 19.25 -4.17 2.92
C ALA A 172 20.10 -3.10 3.63
N GLY A 173 21.41 -3.16 3.48
CA GLY A 173 22.37 -2.22 4.08
C GLY A 173 22.73 -1.03 3.22
N PHE A 174 22.19 -0.89 1.99
CA PHE A 174 22.62 0.14 1.06
C PHE A 174 21.48 0.69 0.20
N PRO A 175 21.16 2.01 0.24
CA PRO A 175 20.01 2.60 -0.43
C PRO A 175 20.26 2.92 -1.92
N LEU A 176 20.65 1.92 -2.72
CA LEU A 176 21.03 2.09 -4.14
C LEU A 176 19.88 2.67 -4.99
N GLY A 177 18.63 2.25 -4.73
CA GLY A 177 17.47 2.58 -5.57
C GLY A 177 16.73 3.86 -5.19
N VAL A 178 17.30 4.71 -4.32
CA VAL A 178 16.65 5.97 -3.92
C VAL A 178 16.75 7.03 -5.02
N SER A 179 15.70 7.87 -5.16
CA SER A 179 15.66 9.03 -6.06
C SER A 179 15.91 8.69 -7.53
N ASN A 180 15.37 7.59 -8.01
CA ASN A 180 15.24 7.34 -9.43
C ASN A 180 14.07 8.16 -10.00
N HIS A 181 13.92 8.23 -11.33
CA HIS A 181 12.93 9.06 -12.00
C HIS A 181 12.27 8.32 -13.17
N PHE A 182 10.97 8.59 -13.37
CA PHE A 182 10.32 8.24 -14.62
C PHE A 182 10.86 9.10 -15.77
N THR A 183 10.99 8.50 -16.95
CA THR A 183 11.58 9.14 -18.14
C THR A 183 10.55 9.50 -19.22
N GLY A 184 9.27 9.33 -18.94
CA GLY A 184 8.20 9.41 -19.93
C GLY A 184 8.00 8.09 -20.71
N GLU A 185 8.91 7.14 -20.61
CA GLU A 185 8.72 5.80 -21.17
C GLU A 185 7.90 4.92 -20.22
N ALA A 186 7.36 3.81 -20.75
CA ALA A 186 6.75 2.80 -19.89
C ALA A 186 7.79 2.22 -18.95
N ALA A 187 7.50 2.19 -17.65
CA ALA A 187 8.45 1.70 -16.64
C ALA A 187 8.01 0.36 -16.07
N ARG A 188 8.99 -0.52 -15.80
CA ARG A 188 8.78 -1.79 -15.11
C ARG A 188 9.81 -1.96 -14.02
N ILE A 189 9.34 -2.28 -12.83
CA ILE A 189 10.17 -2.63 -11.66
C ILE A 189 9.83 -4.08 -11.33
N SER A 190 10.84 -4.95 -11.30
CA SER A 190 10.64 -6.36 -11.01
C SER A 190 11.70 -6.95 -10.11
N VAL A 191 11.36 -8.02 -9.42
CA VAL A 191 12.25 -8.79 -8.55
C VAL A 191 11.98 -10.29 -8.73
N ARG A 192 13.05 -11.05 -8.92
CA ARG A 192 12.96 -12.51 -9.03
C ARG A 192 12.91 -13.18 -7.66
N GLU A 193 13.72 -12.73 -6.72
CA GLU A 193 13.85 -13.30 -5.36
C GLU A 193 13.89 -12.18 -4.33
N GLY A 194 12.94 -12.19 -3.41
CA GLY A 194 12.81 -11.20 -2.34
C GLY A 194 11.65 -10.25 -2.51
N SER A 195 11.65 -9.18 -1.72
CA SER A 195 10.61 -8.14 -1.71
C SER A 195 11.22 -6.77 -2.00
N LEU A 196 10.49 -5.94 -2.74
CA LEU A 196 10.83 -4.54 -2.98
C LEU A 196 9.74 -3.64 -2.40
N LEU A 197 10.15 -2.63 -1.64
CA LEU A 197 9.33 -1.47 -1.31
C LEU A 197 9.54 -0.43 -2.41
N VAL A 198 8.46 -0.10 -3.11
CA VAL A 198 8.44 0.90 -4.19
C VAL A 198 7.66 2.11 -3.69
N LEU A 199 8.27 3.29 -3.76
CA LEU A 199 7.63 4.57 -3.44
C LEU A 199 7.66 5.43 -4.70
N TRP A 200 6.55 6.12 -5.00
CA TRP A 200 6.48 7.02 -6.16
C TRP A 200 5.59 8.23 -5.90
N ASP A 201 5.79 9.27 -6.68
CA ASP A 201 4.96 10.47 -6.60
C ASP A 201 3.49 10.13 -6.89
N ARG A 202 2.60 10.57 -6.02
CA ARG A 202 1.15 10.33 -6.16
C ARG A 202 0.58 10.88 -7.47
N SER A 203 1.16 11.93 -8.03
CA SER A 203 0.78 12.50 -9.32
C SER A 203 0.90 11.50 -10.48
N CYS A 204 1.75 10.49 -10.35
CA CYS A 204 1.89 9.40 -11.31
C CYS A 204 0.69 8.45 -11.34
N GLY A 205 -0.21 8.52 -10.35
CA GLY A 205 -1.40 7.67 -10.28
C GLY A 205 -1.10 6.21 -9.94
N LEU A 206 -2.11 5.36 -10.19
CA LEU A 206 -2.00 3.92 -9.95
C LEU A 206 -1.17 3.25 -11.06
N PRO A 207 -0.44 2.15 -10.75
CA PRO A 207 0.22 1.36 -11.78
C PRO A 207 -0.81 0.75 -12.74
N GLU A 208 -0.40 0.42 -13.95
CA GLU A 208 -1.27 -0.21 -14.96
C GLU A 208 -1.34 -1.75 -14.80
N GLN A 209 -0.31 -2.36 -14.24
CA GLN A 209 -0.23 -3.80 -14.03
C GLN A 209 0.62 -4.14 -12.80
N VAL A 210 0.15 -5.10 -12.04
CA VAL A 210 0.89 -5.67 -10.90
C VAL A 210 0.83 -7.20 -10.98
N ILE A 211 1.99 -7.83 -10.84
CA ILE A 211 2.14 -9.28 -10.76
C ILE A 211 2.77 -9.61 -9.41
N CYS A 212 2.08 -10.41 -8.60
CA CYS A 212 2.58 -10.92 -7.33
C CYS A 212 2.78 -12.44 -7.45
N GLY A 213 4.04 -12.91 -7.39
CA GLY A 213 4.34 -14.30 -7.70
C GLY A 213 4.01 -14.62 -9.16
N THR A 214 3.04 -15.51 -9.38
CA THR A 214 2.55 -15.90 -10.73
C THR A 214 1.20 -15.29 -11.08
N GLU A 215 0.56 -14.54 -10.17
CA GLU A 215 -0.78 -13.99 -10.35
C GLU A 215 -0.74 -12.52 -10.74
N GLU A 216 -1.53 -12.16 -11.75
CA GLU A 216 -1.78 -10.78 -12.14
C GLU A 216 -2.89 -10.20 -11.24
N MET A 217 -2.58 -9.07 -10.59
CA MET A 217 -3.46 -8.43 -9.60
C MET A 217 -4.18 -7.20 -10.16
N MET A 218 -3.69 -6.66 -11.31
CA MET A 218 -4.23 -5.44 -11.90
C MET A 218 -3.79 -5.32 -13.35
#